data_76ed45aadf44f9cc619d5c7ebfd96fd9
#
_entry.id   76ed45aadf44f9cc619d5c7ebfd96fd9
#
_cell.length_a   1.000
_cell.length_b   1.000
_cell.length_c   1.000
_cell.angle_alpha   90.00
_cell.angle_beta   90.00
_cell.angle_gamma   90.00
#
_symmetry.space_group_name_H-M   'P 1'
#
loop_
_entity.id
_entity.type
_entity.pdbx_description
1 polymer ?
#
loop_
_entity_poly.entity_id
_entity_poly.type
_entity_poly.pdbx_seq_one_letter_code
_entity_poly.pdbx_strand_id
1 'polypeptide(L)'
;FVLLGLLSGVVNGNVNPANVESAYSSAMFYVVTYVLTTLAAFGVILLLSREGFESEEISDLAGLNQRSPLYAAVMAVCMFSLAGIPPLVGFYAKLSVLQALVASGHGLHVALAVFAVVMSLIGAFYYLRVVKVMYFDAPLTAGKVSAPFDARVVLSINGALVLILGVLPGGLMALCADAIVRALAT
;
A
#
# COMPACT_ATOMS: atom_id res chain seq x y z
N PHE A 1 5.65 7.24 5.67
CA PHE A 1 4.33 7.90 5.69
C PHE A 1 3.65 7.80 7.06
N VAL A 2 3.63 6.64 7.74
CA VAL A 2 3.03 6.51 9.09
C VAL A 2 3.57 7.56 10.06
N LEU A 3 4.91 7.65 10.17
CA LEU A 3 5.55 8.63 11.05
C LEU A 3 5.24 10.09 10.65
N LEU A 4 5.07 10.36 9.38
CA LEU A 4 4.67 11.69 8.91
C LEU A 4 3.23 12.01 9.31
N GLY A 5 2.33 11.02 9.26
CA GLY A 5 0.97 11.15 9.77
C GLY A 5 0.95 11.49 11.25
N LEU A 6 1.69 10.73 12.07
CA LEU A 6 1.79 10.99 13.51
C LEU A 6 2.42 12.36 13.82
N LEU A 7 3.46 12.74 13.08
CA LEU A 7 4.15 14.02 13.26
C LEU A 7 3.22 15.21 12.99
N SER A 8 2.29 15.08 12.04
CA SER A 8 1.36 16.17 11.69
C SER A 8 0.42 16.57 12.85
N GLY A 9 0.24 15.69 13.83
CA GLY A 9 -0.51 15.97 15.06
C GLY A 9 0.25 16.79 16.11
N VAL A 10 1.54 17.07 15.90
CA VAL A 10 2.41 17.77 16.85
C VAL A 10 3.09 18.95 16.16
N VAL A 11 2.98 20.14 16.76
CA VAL A 11 3.64 21.35 16.27
C VAL A 11 4.46 21.95 17.41
N ASN A 12 5.74 22.21 17.18
CA ASN A 12 6.67 22.77 18.17
C ASN A 12 6.70 21.98 19.50
N GLY A 13 6.61 20.65 19.42
CA GLY A 13 6.63 19.77 20.59
C GLY A 13 5.31 19.67 21.36
N ASN A 14 4.27 20.38 20.92
CA ASN A 14 2.93 20.33 21.54
C ASN A 14 1.93 19.66 20.62
N VAL A 15 0.95 18.95 21.21
CA VAL A 15 -0.19 18.40 20.47
C VAL A 15 -0.98 19.56 19.86
N ASN A 16 -1.30 19.44 18.58
CA ASN A 16 -2.14 20.39 17.86
C ASN A 16 -3.60 19.92 17.93
N PRO A 17 -4.48 20.49 18.80
CA PRO A 17 -5.84 20.02 18.99
C PRO A 17 -6.68 20.10 17.70
N ALA A 18 -6.37 21.05 16.81
CA ALA A 18 -7.10 21.23 15.56
C ALA A 18 -6.78 20.17 14.50
N ASN A 19 -5.64 19.46 14.63
CA ASN A 19 -5.16 18.53 13.61
C ASN A 19 -4.89 17.11 14.13
N VAL A 20 -4.90 16.88 15.44
CA VAL A 20 -4.50 15.59 16.03
C VAL A 20 -5.39 14.43 15.57
N GLU A 21 -6.68 14.66 15.45
CA GLU A 21 -7.64 13.66 14.97
C GLU A 21 -7.34 13.25 13.52
N SER A 22 -7.21 14.22 12.63
CA SER A 22 -6.84 14.01 11.21
C SER A 22 -5.49 13.33 11.07
N ALA A 23 -4.51 13.73 11.88
CA ALA A 23 -3.17 13.18 11.90
C ALA A 23 -3.17 11.68 12.22
N TYR A 24 -3.80 11.31 13.33
CA TYR A 24 -3.78 9.93 13.82
C TYR A 24 -4.71 9.02 13.02
N SER A 25 -5.89 9.52 12.58
CA SER A 25 -6.77 8.75 11.70
C SER A 25 -6.14 8.47 10.34
N SER A 26 -5.44 9.44 9.75
CA SER A 26 -4.71 9.23 8.49
C SER A 26 -3.55 8.25 8.64
N ALA A 27 -2.80 8.31 9.75
CA ALA A 27 -1.75 7.34 10.05
C ALA A 27 -2.33 5.93 10.23
N MET A 28 -3.44 5.77 10.96
CA MET A 28 -4.12 4.50 11.15
C MET A 28 -4.64 3.93 9.82
N PHE A 29 -5.30 4.76 9.02
CA PHE A 29 -5.76 4.36 7.69
C PHE A 29 -4.61 3.90 6.80
N TYR A 30 -3.47 4.61 6.85
CA TYR A 30 -2.27 4.20 6.12
C TYR A 30 -1.75 2.84 6.56
N VAL A 31 -1.66 2.58 7.88
CA VAL A 31 -1.18 1.28 8.40
C VAL A 31 -2.08 0.14 7.94
N VAL A 32 -3.40 0.27 8.10
CA VAL A 32 -4.36 -0.77 7.72
C VAL A 32 -4.26 -1.10 6.22
N THR A 33 -4.24 -0.09 5.38
CA THR A 33 -4.14 -0.27 3.92
C THR A 33 -2.79 -0.81 3.47
N TYR A 34 -1.72 -0.40 4.16
CA TYR A 34 -0.37 -0.91 3.90
C TYR A 34 -0.25 -2.39 4.25
N VAL A 35 -0.74 -2.81 5.42
CA VAL A 35 -0.74 -4.21 5.84
C VAL A 35 -1.54 -5.06 4.85
N LEU A 36 -2.74 -4.62 4.47
CA LEU A 36 -3.57 -5.33 3.50
C LEU A 36 -2.84 -5.53 2.16
N THR A 37 -2.21 -4.46 1.65
CA THR A 37 -1.50 -4.52 0.36
C THR A 37 -0.26 -5.40 0.42
N THR A 38 0.52 -5.31 1.50
CA THR A 38 1.76 -6.09 1.66
C THR A 38 1.49 -7.56 1.91
N LEU A 39 0.43 -7.92 2.64
CA LEU A 39 0.02 -9.32 2.84
C LEU A 39 -0.27 -10.00 1.49
N ALA A 40 -0.99 -9.35 0.57
CA ALA A 40 -1.24 -9.90 -0.75
C ALA A 40 0.05 -10.03 -1.57
N ALA A 41 0.89 -8.98 -1.57
CA ALA A 41 2.14 -8.99 -2.33
C ALA A 41 3.09 -10.11 -1.86
N PHE A 42 3.35 -10.20 -0.56
CA PHE A 42 4.18 -11.27 0.00
C PHE A 42 3.53 -12.65 -0.14
N GLY A 43 2.21 -12.74 -0.05
CA GLY A 43 1.48 -13.98 -0.29
C GLY A 43 1.72 -14.53 -1.70
N VAL A 44 1.76 -13.66 -2.72
CA VAL A 44 2.12 -14.07 -4.09
C VAL A 44 3.57 -14.53 -4.18
N ILE A 45 4.52 -13.81 -3.53
CA ILE A 45 5.94 -14.20 -3.51
C ILE A 45 6.11 -15.58 -2.87
N LEU A 46 5.45 -15.82 -1.73
CA LEU A 46 5.48 -17.12 -1.04
C LEU A 46 4.92 -18.27 -1.91
N LEU A 47 3.90 -17.99 -2.72
CA LEU A 47 3.39 -19.01 -3.66
C LEU A 47 4.37 -19.35 -4.79
N LEU A 48 5.28 -18.47 -5.11
CA LEU A 48 6.32 -18.71 -6.13
C LEU A 48 7.51 -19.47 -5.56
N SER A 49 7.73 -19.38 -4.26
CA SER A 49 8.76 -20.13 -3.55
C SER A 49 8.39 -21.63 -3.46
N ARG A 50 9.37 -22.50 -3.63
CA ARG A 50 9.25 -23.97 -3.55
C ARG A 50 10.46 -24.53 -2.83
N GLU A 51 10.41 -25.81 -2.46
CA GLU A 51 11.59 -26.50 -1.95
C GLU A 51 12.76 -26.40 -2.92
N GLY A 52 13.87 -25.82 -2.46
CA GLY A 52 15.09 -25.61 -3.24
C GLY A 52 15.07 -24.40 -4.19
N PHE A 53 13.98 -23.58 -4.18
CA PHE A 53 13.87 -22.36 -4.97
C PHE A 53 13.20 -21.27 -4.13
N GLU A 54 13.97 -20.30 -3.71
CA GLU A 54 13.47 -19.09 -3.06
C GLU A 54 13.32 -17.99 -4.12
N SER A 55 12.11 -17.38 -4.19
CA SER A 55 11.83 -16.29 -5.14
C SER A 55 12.32 -14.97 -4.55
N GLU A 56 13.62 -14.73 -4.61
CA GLU A 56 14.26 -13.56 -4.01
C GLU A 56 14.53 -12.44 -5.00
N GLU A 57 14.62 -12.77 -6.28
CA GLU A 57 14.93 -11.80 -7.33
C GLU A 57 13.67 -11.34 -8.08
N ILE A 58 13.69 -10.09 -8.54
CA ILE A 58 12.59 -9.57 -9.39
C ILE A 58 12.47 -10.37 -10.69
N SER A 59 13.57 -10.90 -11.19
CA SER A 59 13.62 -11.78 -12.36
C SER A 59 12.78 -13.05 -12.21
N ASP A 60 12.59 -13.56 -10.99
CA ASP A 60 11.79 -14.75 -10.71
C ASP A 60 10.30 -14.55 -11.01
N LEU A 61 9.86 -13.29 -11.01
CA LEU A 61 8.52 -12.86 -11.39
C LEU A 61 8.35 -12.75 -12.93
N ALA A 62 9.41 -12.96 -13.73
CA ALA A 62 9.34 -12.78 -15.16
C ALA A 62 8.25 -13.65 -15.81
N GLY A 63 7.43 -13.02 -16.64
CA GLY A 63 6.35 -13.70 -17.36
C GLY A 63 5.26 -14.29 -16.47
N LEU A 64 5.12 -13.83 -15.21
CA LEU A 64 4.10 -14.36 -14.30
C LEU A 64 2.68 -14.28 -14.89
N ASN A 65 2.40 -13.25 -15.69
CA ASN A 65 1.11 -13.13 -16.36
C ASN A 65 0.83 -14.29 -17.34
N GLN A 66 1.86 -14.82 -18.02
CA GLN A 66 1.70 -15.95 -18.93
C GLN A 66 1.53 -17.28 -18.16
N ARG A 67 2.16 -17.40 -16.99
CA ARG A 67 2.12 -18.58 -16.12
C ARG A 67 0.86 -18.65 -15.25
N SER A 68 0.44 -17.52 -14.71
CA SER A 68 -0.70 -17.41 -13.78
C SER A 68 -1.27 -15.98 -13.76
N PRO A 69 -2.21 -15.65 -14.68
CA PRO A 69 -2.74 -14.28 -14.82
C PRO A 69 -3.39 -13.75 -13.54
N LEU A 70 -4.03 -14.62 -12.74
CA LEU A 70 -4.67 -14.21 -11.49
C LEU A 70 -3.65 -13.63 -10.49
N TYR A 71 -2.55 -14.33 -10.25
CA TYR A 71 -1.53 -13.87 -9.31
C TYR A 71 -0.76 -12.67 -9.84
N ALA A 72 -0.55 -12.60 -11.14
CA ALA A 72 0.02 -11.41 -11.77
C ALA A 72 -0.91 -10.20 -11.60
N ALA A 73 -2.22 -10.37 -11.75
CA ALA A 73 -3.20 -9.30 -11.54
C ALA A 73 -3.24 -8.83 -10.06
N VAL A 74 -3.30 -9.76 -9.10
CA VAL A 74 -3.24 -9.43 -7.67
C VAL A 74 -1.98 -8.66 -7.34
N MET A 75 -0.82 -9.15 -7.79
CA MET A 75 0.47 -8.49 -7.58
C MET A 75 0.54 -7.11 -8.23
N ALA A 76 0.03 -6.96 -9.46
CA ALA A 76 -0.02 -5.67 -10.14
C ALA A 76 -0.88 -4.63 -9.39
N VAL A 77 -2.06 -5.04 -8.91
CA VAL A 77 -2.92 -4.19 -8.06
C VAL A 77 -2.17 -3.75 -6.80
N CYS A 78 -1.44 -4.67 -6.15
CA CYS A 78 -0.64 -4.34 -4.97
C CYS A 78 0.50 -3.37 -5.32
N MET A 79 1.24 -3.60 -6.40
CA MET A 79 2.34 -2.73 -6.84
C MET A 79 1.85 -1.33 -7.21
N PHE A 80 0.74 -1.21 -7.93
CA PHE A 80 0.13 0.08 -8.26
C PHE A 80 -0.40 0.79 -7.00
N SER A 81 -0.95 0.05 -6.03
CA SER A 81 -1.38 0.60 -4.75
C SER A 81 -0.17 1.14 -3.95
N LEU A 82 0.92 0.39 -3.84
CA LEU A 82 2.15 0.82 -3.18
C LEU A 82 2.81 2.01 -3.90
N ALA A 83 2.76 2.05 -5.22
CA ALA A 83 3.20 3.20 -6.00
C ALA A 83 2.36 4.46 -5.70
N GLY A 84 1.09 4.28 -5.33
CA GLY A 84 0.15 5.38 -5.06
C GLY A 84 -0.56 5.85 -6.32
N ILE A 85 -0.95 4.93 -7.20
CA ILE A 85 -1.66 5.23 -8.45
C ILE A 85 -3.18 5.20 -8.19
N PRO A 86 -3.93 6.27 -8.54
CA PRO A 86 -5.40 6.23 -8.49
C PRO A 86 -5.95 5.15 -9.44
N PRO A 87 -7.07 4.51 -9.13
CA PRO A 87 -7.97 4.71 -7.99
C PRO A 87 -7.70 3.75 -6.81
N LEU A 88 -6.47 3.27 -6.62
CA LEU A 88 -6.17 2.27 -5.60
C LEU A 88 -6.04 2.88 -4.20
N VAL A 89 -6.25 2.04 -3.18
CA VAL A 89 -6.32 2.49 -1.78
C VAL A 89 -5.03 3.16 -1.28
N GLY A 90 -3.87 2.72 -1.76
CA GLY A 90 -2.58 3.32 -1.39
C GLY A 90 -2.42 4.78 -1.81
N PHE A 91 -3.10 5.20 -2.90
CA PHE A 91 -3.16 6.61 -3.26
C PHE A 91 -3.86 7.44 -2.17
N TYR A 92 -5.05 7.02 -1.74
CA TYR A 92 -5.81 7.73 -0.71
C TYR A 92 -5.11 7.70 0.65
N ALA A 93 -4.42 6.60 0.98
CA ALA A 93 -3.63 6.50 2.20
C ALA A 93 -2.47 7.51 2.23
N LYS A 94 -1.75 7.68 1.13
CA LYS A 94 -0.70 8.71 1.01
C LYS A 94 -1.30 10.11 1.05
N LEU A 95 -2.40 10.32 0.30
CA LEU A 95 -3.05 11.61 0.18
C LEU A 95 -3.55 12.10 1.55
N SER A 96 -4.19 11.26 2.35
CA SER A 96 -4.70 11.63 3.68
C SER A 96 -3.59 12.09 4.63
N VAL A 97 -2.44 11.38 4.63
CA VAL A 97 -1.26 11.78 5.41
C VAL A 97 -0.68 13.11 4.94
N LEU A 98 -0.58 13.32 3.63
CA LEU A 98 -0.08 14.58 3.07
C LEU A 98 -1.02 15.75 3.38
N GLN A 99 -2.33 15.52 3.32
CA GLN A 99 -3.33 16.52 3.71
C GLN A 99 -3.21 16.90 5.19
N ALA A 100 -3.03 15.94 6.09
CA ALA A 100 -2.82 16.19 7.51
C ALA A 100 -1.54 17.00 7.76
N LEU A 101 -0.43 16.71 7.04
CA LEU A 101 0.81 17.48 7.14
C LEU A 101 0.61 18.93 6.69
N VAL A 102 -0.02 19.15 5.55
CA VAL A 102 -0.25 20.51 5.02
C VAL A 102 -1.23 21.29 5.90
N ALA A 103 -2.29 20.62 6.41
CA ALA A 103 -3.27 21.22 7.30
C ALA A 103 -2.70 21.69 8.63
N SER A 104 -1.56 21.16 9.07
CA SER A 104 -0.87 21.63 10.28
C SER A 104 -0.39 23.09 10.18
N GLY A 105 -0.26 23.64 8.97
CA GLY A 105 0.19 25.00 8.70
C GLY A 105 1.67 25.28 9.04
N HIS A 106 2.42 24.28 9.50
CA HIS A 106 3.82 24.44 9.89
C HIS A 106 4.75 24.25 8.69
N GLY A 107 5.65 25.22 8.44
CA GLY A 107 6.54 25.21 7.26
C GLY A 107 7.39 23.95 7.10
N LEU A 108 7.88 23.38 8.20
CA LEU A 108 8.64 22.13 8.17
C LEU A 108 7.76 20.95 7.70
N HIS A 109 6.49 20.87 8.13
CA HIS A 109 5.58 19.81 7.71
C HIS A 109 5.26 19.90 6.21
N VAL A 110 5.11 21.10 5.67
CA VAL A 110 4.94 21.32 4.24
C VAL A 110 6.18 20.88 3.46
N ALA A 111 7.39 21.22 3.94
CA ALA A 111 8.64 20.77 3.33
C ALA A 111 8.77 19.23 3.36
N LEU A 112 8.40 18.58 4.47
CA LEU A 112 8.36 17.14 4.60
C LEU A 112 7.32 16.49 3.68
N ALA A 113 6.17 17.14 3.46
CA ALA A 113 5.17 16.65 2.51
C ALA A 113 5.72 16.66 1.08
N VAL A 114 6.38 17.73 0.66
CA VAL A 114 7.03 17.82 -0.66
C VAL A 114 8.12 16.75 -0.80
N PHE A 115 8.97 16.61 0.21
CA PHE A 115 10.02 15.58 0.23
C PHE A 115 9.41 14.16 0.11
N ALA A 116 8.35 13.87 0.86
CA ALA A 116 7.66 12.57 0.81
C ALA A 116 7.07 12.26 -0.57
N VAL A 117 6.53 13.27 -1.27
CA VAL A 117 6.04 13.12 -2.64
C VAL A 117 7.19 12.76 -3.58
N VAL A 118 8.31 13.49 -3.52
CA VAL A 118 9.49 13.21 -4.36
C VAL A 118 10.02 11.79 -4.11
N MET A 119 10.17 11.38 -2.84
CA MET A 119 10.62 10.03 -2.49
C MET A 119 9.61 8.96 -2.92
N SER A 120 8.30 9.27 -2.89
CA SER A 120 7.26 8.36 -3.38
C SER A 120 7.35 8.14 -4.91
N LEU A 121 7.72 9.16 -5.68
CA LEU A 121 7.94 9.03 -7.13
C LEU A 121 9.14 8.12 -7.44
N ILE A 122 10.23 8.26 -6.67
CA ILE A 122 11.38 7.35 -6.79
C ILE A 122 10.96 5.92 -6.45
N GLY A 123 10.19 5.73 -5.37
CA GLY A 123 9.66 4.41 -5.00
C GLY A 123 8.74 3.80 -6.06
N ALA A 124 7.91 4.61 -6.72
CA ALA A 124 7.01 4.16 -7.78
C ALA A 124 7.77 3.49 -8.94
N PHE A 125 8.97 3.97 -9.29
CA PHE A 125 9.81 3.35 -10.32
C PHE A 125 10.09 1.87 -10.01
N TYR A 126 10.41 1.53 -8.77
CA TYR A 126 10.71 0.14 -8.38
C TYR A 126 9.47 -0.74 -8.46
N TYR A 127 8.31 -0.26 -8.03
CA TYR A 127 7.05 -1.01 -8.14
C TYR A 127 6.63 -1.23 -9.59
N LEU A 128 6.76 -0.21 -10.44
CA LEU A 128 6.47 -0.33 -11.88
C LEU A 128 7.44 -1.26 -12.59
N ARG A 129 8.70 -1.33 -12.16
CA ARG A 129 9.67 -2.29 -12.66
C ARG A 129 9.23 -3.73 -12.42
N VAL A 130 8.67 -4.05 -11.24
CA VAL A 130 8.10 -5.37 -10.94
C VAL A 130 6.97 -5.69 -11.91
N VAL A 131 6.03 -4.77 -12.11
CA VAL A 131 4.91 -4.94 -13.06
C VAL A 131 5.44 -5.17 -14.48
N LYS A 132 6.44 -4.40 -14.91
CA LYS A 132 7.08 -4.57 -16.23
C LYS A 132 7.61 -5.98 -16.40
N VAL A 133 8.35 -6.51 -15.44
CA VAL A 133 8.95 -7.85 -15.49
C VAL A 133 7.86 -8.94 -15.55
N MET A 134 6.79 -8.80 -14.75
CA MET A 134 5.70 -9.78 -14.72
C MET A 134 4.91 -9.87 -16.04
N TYR A 135 4.71 -8.75 -16.71
CA TYR A 135 3.82 -8.67 -17.87
C TYR A 135 4.53 -8.69 -19.22
N PHE A 136 5.74 -8.17 -19.30
CA PHE A 136 6.43 -7.93 -20.58
C PHE A 136 7.68 -8.79 -20.80
N ASP A 137 8.27 -9.36 -19.76
CA ASP A 137 9.43 -10.22 -19.92
C ASP A 137 8.99 -11.67 -20.15
N ALA A 138 9.84 -12.44 -20.84
CA ALA A 138 9.59 -13.85 -21.08
C ALA A 138 9.74 -14.66 -19.79
N PRO A 139 8.91 -15.70 -19.57
CA PRO A 139 8.99 -16.51 -18.37
C PRO A 139 10.30 -17.32 -18.36
N LEU A 140 11.02 -17.29 -17.23
CA LEU A 140 12.25 -18.05 -17.03
C LEU A 140 11.98 -19.55 -16.80
N THR A 141 10.80 -19.91 -16.31
CA THR A 141 10.40 -21.29 -16.03
C THR A 141 9.07 -21.60 -16.72
N ALA A 142 9.03 -22.75 -17.39
CA ALA A 142 7.78 -23.27 -17.96
C ALA A 142 6.97 -23.97 -16.85
N GLY A 143 5.75 -23.53 -16.64
CA GLY A 143 4.83 -24.17 -15.70
C GLY A 143 3.89 -23.18 -15.03
N LYS A 144 2.62 -23.61 -14.83
CA LYS A 144 1.64 -22.84 -14.09
C LYS A 144 1.97 -22.85 -12.61
N VAL A 145 1.78 -21.71 -11.95
CA VAL A 145 1.88 -21.63 -10.50
C VAL A 145 0.65 -22.34 -9.91
N SER A 146 0.89 -23.44 -9.20
CA SER A 146 -0.17 -24.17 -8.50
C SER A 146 -0.24 -23.67 -7.06
N ALA A 147 -1.44 -23.33 -6.62
CA ALA A 147 -1.70 -22.96 -5.24
C ALA A 147 -2.87 -23.77 -4.69
N PRO A 148 -2.89 -24.09 -3.40
CA PRO A 148 -4.04 -24.66 -2.75
C PRO A 148 -5.24 -23.71 -2.83
N PHE A 149 -6.44 -24.28 -2.79
CA PHE A 149 -7.68 -23.52 -3.01
C PHE A 149 -7.86 -22.37 -2.02
N ASP A 150 -7.55 -22.60 -0.75
CA ASP A 150 -7.60 -21.62 0.34
C ASP A 150 -6.69 -20.42 0.09
N ALA A 151 -5.43 -20.64 -0.26
CA ALA A 151 -4.50 -19.57 -0.60
C ALA A 151 -4.99 -18.75 -1.81
N ARG A 152 -5.53 -19.43 -2.83
CA ARG A 152 -6.11 -18.76 -4.01
C ARG A 152 -7.27 -17.85 -3.62
N VAL A 153 -8.20 -18.33 -2.78
CA VAL A 153 -9.35 -17.55 -2.30
C VAL A 153 -8.88 -16.34 -1.49
N VAL A 154 -8.01 -16.56 -0.51
CA VAL A 154 -7.50 -15.48 0.36
C VAL A 154 -6.81 -14.37 -0.45
N LEU A 155 -5.92 -14.74 -1.37
CA LEU A 155 -5.22 -13.75 -2.20
C LEU A 155 -6.16 -13.00 -3.15
N SER A 156 -7.16 -13.69 -3.70
CA SER A 156 -8.16 -13.06 -4.58
C SER A 156 -9.02 -12.05 -3.81
N ILE A 157 -9.49 -12.43 -2.62
CA ILE A 157 -10.26 -11.54 -1.74
C ILE A 157 -9.40 -10.33 -1.33
N ASN A 158 -8.16 -10.56 -0.93
CA ASN A 158 -7.28 -9.48 -0.49
C ASN A 158 -6.98 -8.49 -1.65
N GLY A 159 -6.64 -9.00 -2.84
CA GLY A 159 -6.46 -8.15 -4.02
C GLY A 159 -7.72 -7.36 -4.41
N ALA A 160 -8.90 -8.00 -4.32
CA ALA A 160 -10.17 -7.33 -4.54
C ALA A 160 -10.44 -6.24 -3.50
N LEU A 161 -10.11 -6.48 -2.22
CA LEU A 161 -10.24 -5.48 -1.15
C LEU A 161 -9.35 -4.25 -1.39
N VAL A 162 -8.12 -4.43 -1.84
CA VAL A 162 -7.22 -3.32 -2.20
C VAL A 162 -7.82 -2.43 -3.28
N LEU A 163 -8.50 -3.03 -4.25
CA LEU A 163 -9.19 -2.30 -5.33
C LEU A 163 -10.48 -1.64 -4.82
N ILE A 164 -11.34 -2.39 -4.12
CA ILE A 164 -12.64 -1.91 -3.63
C ILE A 164 -12.46 -0.75 -2.65
N LEU A 165 -11.54 -0.88 -1.69
CA LEU A 165 -11.24 0.19 -0.74
C LEU A 165 -10.59 1.41 -1.40
N GLY A 166 -9.99 1.23 -2.58
CA GLY A 166 -9.50 2.34 -3.38
C GLY A 166 -10.63 3.12 -4.05
N VAL A 167 -11.64 2.41 -4.58
CA VAL A 167 -12.81 3.06 -5.20
C VAL A 167 -13.75 3.65 -4.14
N LEU A 168 -13.86 3.01 -2.98
CA LEU A 168 -14.74 3.39 -1.86
C LEU A 168 -13.98 3.56 -0.55
N PRO A 169 -13.04 4.51 -0.44
CA PRO A 169 -12.18 4.66 0.74
C PRO A 169 -12.94 5.21 1.97
N GLY A 170 -14.05 5.89 1.76
CA GLY A 170 -14.77 6.65 2.80
C GLY A 170 -15.20 5.81 3.99
N GLY A 171 -15.65 4.56 3.78
CA GLY A 171 -16.08 3.68 4.86
C GLY A 171 -14.94 3.33 5.84
N LEU A 172 -13.78 2.94 5.31
CA LEU A 172 -12.61 2.62 6.14
C LEU A 172 -12.02 3.88 6.78
N MET A 173 -12.00 5.02 6.08
CA MET A 173 -11.54 6.29 6.62
C MET A 173 -12.42 6.73 7.79
N ALA A 174 -13.74 6.61 7.68
CA ALA A 174 -14.68 6.94 8.77
C ALA A 174 -14.46 6.05 10.00
N LEU A 175 -14.28 4.73 9.79
CA LEU A 175 -13.97 3.80 10.89
C LEU A 175 -12.67 4.17 11.61
N CYS A 176 -11.63 4.56 10.89
CA CYS A 176 -10.37 5.01 11.48
C CYS A 176 -10.55 6.31 12.26
N ALA A 177 -11.31 7.27 11.73
CA ALA A 177 -11.62 8.53 12.43
C ALA A 177 -12.40 8.30 13.72
N ASP A 178 -13.49 7.52 13.68
CA ASP A 178 -14.29 7.18 14.85
C ASP A 178 -13.47 6.47 15.93
N ALA A 179 -12.57 5.56 15.54
CA ALA A 179 -11.72 4.85 16.49
C ALA A 179 -10.75 5.82 17.20
N ILE A 180 -10.17 6.76 16.48
CA ILE A 180 -9.26 7.76 17.05
C ILE A 180 -10.01 8.75 17.94
N VAL A 181 -11.18 9.26 17.51
CA VAL A 181 -12.01 10.16 18.33
C VAL A 181 -12.34 9.51 19.69
N ARG A 182 -12.76 8.24 19.69
CA ARG A 182 -13.03 7.49 20.91
C ARG A 182 -11.78 7.32 21.78
N ALA A 183 -10.63 7.03 21.16
CA ALA A 183 -9.38 6.87 21.90
C ALA A 183 -8.85 8.18 22.52
N LEU A 184 -9.12 9.31 21.88
CA LEU A 184 -8.71 10.63 22.40
C LEU A 184 -9.69 11.18 23.45
N ALA A 185 -10.92 10.63 23.54
CA ALA A 185 -11.94 11.05 24.51
C ALA A 185 -11.82 10.33 25.87
N THR A 186 -10.96 9.30 25.99
CA THR A 186 -10.64 8.56 27.23
C THR A 186 -9.41 9.12 27.90
#